data_9838428864f04551fa8931945dbed206
#
_entry.id   9838428864f04551fa8931945dbed206
#
_cell.length_a   1.000
_cell.length_b   1.000
_cell.length_c   1.000
_cell.angle_alpha   90.00
_cell.angle_beta   90.00
_cell.angle_gamma   90.00
#
_symmetry.space_group_name_H-M   'P 1'
#
loop_
_entity.id
_entity.type
_entity.pdbx_description
1 polymer ?
#
loop_
_entity_poly.entity_id
_entity_poly.type
_entity_poly.pdbx_seq_one_letter_code
_entity_poly.pdbx_strand_id
1 'polypeptide(L)'
;MTPAVKCLIVLAIVALLFITELIPLAITAMSGAIACGLLGFIPAKQVFSGLSDSTVVLFAGMFVVGAAMFHTGLAQKIGISIVRFSGTSENSLMFGIMIVGAGLSSVLSNTGTAACLMPVVLGICAAAKIPASRQLMPLAYAAGVGGIITLVGTPPNIIVSGALKSFGYEPFSFFEFAWIGIPITVVAIAYMMFIGKYLLPKAELDADQEIEQEIEATVHDSKKQIISGLILAVVIVVMALDIKFISLEMAAVIGALVCVLTGCLTEKQAYASIDWVTIFLFAGMMPVSNAMDKTGAGKLIAEWAVSLMGGAPTPIIMTSVLFIISCTLTQFMSNTAAAALLAPVGVAISQQLGASPKAVLMAIGVAASCAFATPVGTPPCTLVLGPGGYKFMDYVKVGVPLVILCFIVSIIVIPMVWPFFPG
;
A
#
# COMPACT_ATOMS: atom_id res chain seq x y z
N MET A 1 -37.85 6.42 1.60
CA MET A 1 -36.51 5.95 1.16
C MET A 1 -36.25 4.59 1.76
N THR A 2 -35.86 3.62 0.94
CA THR A 2 -35.49 2.28 1.42
C THR A 2 -34.19 2.34 2.25
N PRO A 3 -33.95 1.39 3.17
CA PRO A 3 -32.69 1.32 3.90
C PRO A 3 -31.45 1.30 3.01
N ALA A 4 -31.52 0.60 1.87
CA ALA A 4 -30.46 0.56 0.88
C ALA A 4 -30.12 1.95 0.31
N VAL A 5 -31.11 2.73 -0.08
CA VAL A 5 -30.91 4.10 -0.60
C VAL A 5 -30.33 5.03 0.46
N LYS A 6 -30.77 4.93 1.71
CA LYS A 6 -30.18 5.72 2.82
C LYS A 6 -28.71 5.34 3.05
N CYS A 7 -28.36 4.05 2.99
CA CYS A 7 -26.99 3.56 3.11
C CYS A 7 -26.13 4.05 1.95
N LEU A 8 -26.65 4.06 0.71
CA LEU A 8 -25.96 4.62 -0.47
C LEU A 8 -25.65 6.11 -0.30
N ILE A 9 -26.55 6.88 0.29
CA ILE A 9 -26.29 8.31 0.59
C ILE A 9 -25.15 8.46 1.58
N VAL A 10 -25.15 7.67 2.68
CA VAL A 10 -24.04 7.69 3.64
C VAL A 10 -22.72 7.34 2.94
N LEU A 11 -22.71 6.29 2.12
CA LEU A 11 -21.53 5.89 1.39
C LEU A 11 -21.06 6.97 0.40
N ALA A 12 -21.98 7.61 -0.34
CA ALA A 12 -21.67 8.69 -1.26
C ALA A 12 -21.05 9.91 -0.54
N ILE A 13 -21.57 10.26 0.66
CA ILE A 13 -21.00 11.32 1.48
C ILE A 13 -19.59 10.93 1.95
N VAL A 14 -19.41 9.72 2.46
CA VAL A 14 -18.08 9.20 2.88
C VAL A 14 -17.10 9.22 1.71
N ALA A 15 -17.52 8.76 0.53
CA ALA A 15 -16.70 8.77 -0.68
C ALA A 15 -16.31 10.19 -1.10
N LEU A 16 -17.27 11.13 -1.09
CA LEU A 16 -17.01 12.53 -1.41
C LEU A 16 -16.02 13.16 -0.41
N LEU A 17 -16.17 12.89 0.87
CA LEU A 17 -15.26 13.39 1.91
C LEU A 17 -13.86 12.76 1.79
N PHE A 18 -13.75 11.50 1.35
CA PHE A 18 -12.45 10.87 1.05
C PHE A 18 -11.77 11.50 -0.16
N ILE A 19 -12.53 11.82 -1.22
CA ILE A 19 -11.98 12.44 -2.43
C ILE A 19 -11.56 13.89 -2.17
N THR A 20 -12.36 14.64 -1.40
CA THR A 20 -12.09 16.06 -1.14
C THR A 20 -11.12 16.31 0.01
N GLU A 21 -10.91 15.31 0.87
CA GLU A 21 -10.10 15.40 2.10
C GLU A 21 -10.42 16.60 3.00
N LEU A 22 -11.65 17.13 2.89
CA LEU A 22 -12.14 18.25 3.73
C LEU A 22 -12.13 17.90 5.23
N ILE A 23 -12.26 16.62 5.54
CA ILE A 23 -12.18 16.05 6.89
C ILE A 23 -11.13 14.95 6.86
N PRO A 24 -10.29 14.81 7.91
CA PRO A 24 -9.30 13.74 7.98
C PRO A 24 -9.93 12.35 7.75
N LEU A 25 -9.24 11.50 6.98
CA LEU A 25 -9.76 10.19 6.53
C LEU A 25 -10.27 9.32 7.68
N ALA A 26 -9.51 9.25 8.78
CA ALA A 26 -9.89 8.48 9.97
C ALA A 26 -11.22 8.97 10.58
N ILE A 27 -11.40 10.29 10.67
CA ILE A 27 -12.63 10.91 11.21
C ILE A 27 -13.79 10.64 10.27
N THR A 28 -13.61 10.76 8.97
CA THR A 28 -14.62 10.47 7.95
C THR A 28 -15.11 9.01 8.06
N ALA A 29 -14.19 8.04 8.13
CA ALA A 29 -14.53 6.63 8.24
C ALA A 29 -15.30 6.32 9.52
N MET A 30 -14.83 6.81 10.67
CA MET A 30 -15.50 6.63 11.96
C MET A 30 -16.88 7.31 12.00
N SER A 31 -17.01 8.49 11.40
CA SER A 31 -18.31 9.18 11.27
C SER A 31 -19.29 8.38 10.41
N GLY A 32 -18.82 7.76 9.34
CA GLY A 32 -19.61 6.84 8.51
C GLY A 32 -20.12 5.64 9.30
N ALA A 33 -19.26 5.01 10.13
CA ALA A 33 -19.66 3.91 11.01
C ALA A 33 -20.73 4.34 12.03
N ILE A 34 -20.52 5.49 12.67
CA ILE A 34 -21.48 6.05 13.64
C ILE A 34 -22.81 6.36 12.94
N ALA A 35 -22.80 6.96 11.76
CA ALA A 35 -24.00 7.24 10.99
C ALA A 35 -24.78 5.95 10.67
N CYS A 36 -24.09 4.87 10.25
CA CYS A 36 -24.70 3.57 10.02
C CYS A 36 -25.37 2.99 11.28
N GLY A 37 -24.76 3.17 12.45
CA GLY A 37 -25.32 2.76 13.73
C GLY A 37 -26.56 3.59 14.11
N LEU A 38 -26.48 4.93 14.03
CA LEU A 38 -27.57 5.85 14.35
C LEU A 38 -28.80 5.68 13.42
N LEU A 39 -28.56 5.34 12.15
CA LEU A 39 -29.61 5.05 11.18
C LEU A 39 -30.19 3.64 11.30
N GLY A 40 -29.66 2.81 12.22
CA GLY A 40 -30.15 1.47 12.51
C GLY A 40 -29.78 0.42 11.43
N PHE A 41 -28.80 0.68 10.58
CA PHE A 41 -28.34 -0.30 9.59
C PHE A 41 -27.57 -1.45 10.23
N ILE A 42 -26.85 -1.14 11.33
CA ILE A 42 -26.11 -2.10 12.14
C ILE A 42 -26.45 -1.89 13.64
N PRO A 43 -26.36 -2.93 14.47
CA PRO A 43 -26.50 -2.81 15.92
C PRO A 43 -25.43 -1.87 16.52
N ALA A 44 -25.78 -1.06 17.50
CA ALA A 44 -24.86 -0.12 18.16
C ALA A 44 -23.57 -0.77 18.66
N LYS A 45 -23.63 -2.03 19.12
CA LYS A 45 -22.48 -2.82 19.56
C LYS A 45 -21.48 -3.13 18.43
N GLN A 46 -21.93 -3.07 17.18
CA GLN A 46 -21.09 -3.37 16.00
C GLN A 46 -20.43 -2.12 15.40
N VAL A 47 -20.80 -0.91 15.84
CA VAL A 47 -20.24 0.35 15.31
C VAL A 47 -18.71 0.42 15.47
N PHE A 48 -18.19 -0.11 16.57
CA PHE A 48 -16.75 -0.09 16.88
C PHE A 48 -16.10 -1.47 16.78
N SER A 49 -16.79 -2.47 16.20
CA SER A 49 -16.24 -3.84 16.08
C SER A 49 -14.97 -3.91 15.24
N GLY A 50 -14.79 -2.99 14.30
CA GLY A 50 -13.58 -2.92 13.48
C GLY A 50 -12.31 -2.65 14.28
N LEU A 51 -12.38 -1.98 15.44
CA LEU A 51 -11.21 -1.73 16.29
C LEU A 51 -10.62 -3.00 16.93
N SER A 52 -11.43 -4.05 17.07
CA SER A 52 -10.99 -5.36 17.58
C SER A 52 -10.79 -6.40 16.46
N ASP A 53 -10.82 -5.99 15.20
CA ASP A 53 -10.59 -6.89 14.08
C ASP A 53 -9.12 -7.33 14.02
N SER A 54 -8.90 -8.60 13.70
CA SER A 54 -7.55 -9.17 13.61
C SER A 54 -6.67 -8.47 12.59
N THR A 55 -7.26 -7.91 11.52
CA THR A 55 -6.55 -7.15 10.49
C THR A 55 -5.97 -5.85 11.07
N VAL A 56 -6.72 -5.16 11.93
CA VAL A 56 -6.23 -3.96 12.65
C VAL A 56 -5.07 -4.30 13.58
N VAL A 57 -5.14 -5.42 14.27
CA VAL A 57 -4.07 -5.92 15.15
C VAL A 57 -2.82 -6.26 14.32
N LEU A 58 -3.00 -6.89 13.15
CA LEU A 58 -1.92 -7.17 12.21
C LEU A 58 -1.22 -5.88 11.75
N PHE A 59 -1.98 -4.85 11.34
CA PHE A 59 -1.42 -3.56 10.96
C PHE A 59 -0.56 -2.96 12.07
N ALA A 60 -1.13 -2.85 13.28
CA ALA A 60 -0.43 -2.25 14.41
C ALA A 60 0.89 -2.97 14.72
N GLY A 61 0.88 -4.31 14.76
CA GLY A 61 2.10 -5.10 14.99
C GLY A 61 3.15 -4.91 13.92
N MET A 62 2.75 -4.94 12.63
CA MET A 62 3.70 -4.80 11.51
C MET A 62 4.29 -3.39 11.39
N PHE A 63 3.53 -2.34 11.73
CA PHE A 63 4.09 -0.99 11.80
C PHE A 63 5.23 -0.90 12.83
N VAL A 64 5.08 -1.51 14.00
CA VAL A 64 6.12 -1.53 15.04
C VAL A 64 7.33 -2.34 14.60
N VAL A 65 7.14 -3.54 14.04
CA VAL A 65 8.23 -4.39 13.54
C VAL A 65 8.99 -3.68 12.42
N GLY A 66 8.27 -3.07 11.46
CA GLY A 66 8.88 -2.27 10.39
C GLY A 66 9.67 -1.08 10.91
N ALA A 67 9.13 -0.35 11.89
CA ALA A 67 9.80 0.80 12.50
C ALA A 67 11.10 0.42 13.20
N ALA A 68 11.21 -0.77 13.79
CA ALA A 68 12.44 -1.25 14.39
C ALA A 68 13.61 -1.29 13.40
N MET A 69 13.35 -1.65 12.13
CA MET A 69 14.35 -1.64 11.07
C MET A 69 14.88 -0.24 10.75
N PHE A 70 14.00 0.77 10.80
CA PHE A 70 14.39 2.17 10.57
C PHE A 70 15.12 2.75 11.78
N HIS A 71 14.60 2.58 12.99
CA HIS A 71 15.19 3.13 14.22
C HIS A 71 16.55 2.52 14.56
N THR A 72 16.80 1.26 14.23
CA THR A 72 18.11 0.63 14.41
C THR A 72 19.09 0.98 13.29
N GLY A 73 18.63 1.61 12.19
CA GLY A 73 19.42 1.95 11.02
C GLY A 73 19.77 0.75 10.13
N LEU A 74 19.16 -0.42 10.35
CA LEU A 74 19.45 -1.60 9.52
C LEU A 74 18.97 -1.39 8.08
N ALA A 75 17.79 -0.81 7.86
CA ALA A 75 17.28 -0.49 6.53
C ALA A 75 18.23 0.44 5.76
N GLN A 76 18.77 1.47 6.43
CA GLN A 76 19.75 2.38 5.86
C GLN A 76 21.07 1.66 5.51
N LYS A 77 21.57 0.80 6.41
CA LYS A 77 22.79 0.02 6.19
C LYS A 77 22.66 -0.92 4.99
N ILE A 78 21.51 -1.61 4.84
CA ILE A 78 21.20 -2.44 3.67
C ILE A 78 21.23 -1.58 2.42
N GLY A 79 20.57 -0.42 2.44
CA GLY A 79 20.54 0.54 1.33
C GLY A 79 21.94 0.95 0.89
N ILE A 80 22.77 1.44 1.80
CA ILE A 80 24.15 1.85 1.53
C ILE A 80 24.98 0.70 0.95
N SER A 81 24.85 -0.50 1.52
CA SER A 81 25.63 -1.66 1.08
C SER A 81 25.33 -2.01 -0.37
N ILE A 82 24.06 -2.11 -0.74
CA ILE A 82 23.65 -2.51 -2.10
C ILE A 82 24.02 -1.42 -3.12
N VAL A 83 23.82 -0.15 -2.77
CA VAL A 83 24.18 0.95 -3.65
C VAL A 83 25.71 0.99 -3.91
N ARG A 84 26.53 0.71 -2.90
CA ARG A 84 27.98 0.58 -3.08
C ARG A 84 28.35 -0.55 -4.05
N PHE A 85 27.62 -1.65 -4.05
CA PHE A 85 27.83 -2.76 -5.00
C PHE A 85 27.36 -2.43 -6.42
N SER A 86 26.39 -1.52 -6.56
CA SER A 86 25.81 -1.16 -7.86
C SER A 86 26.75 -0.32 -8.74
N GLY A 87 27.81 0.28 -8.18
CA GLY A 87 28.72 1.16 -8.92
C GLY A 87 28.23 2.60 -9.07
N THR A 88 29.04 3.45 -9.73
CA THR A 88 28.84 4.91 -9.78
C THR A 88 28.16 5.41 -11.07
N SER A 89 27.79 4.53 -12.00
CA SER A 89 27.08 4.96 -13.21
C SER A 89 25.60 5.25 -12.91
N GLU A 90 25.03 6.25 -13.55
CA GLU A 90 23.62 6.65 -13.36
C GLU A 90 22.64 5.46 -13.48
N ASN A 91 22.81 4.63 -14.51
CA ASN A 91 21.94 3.48 -14.75
C ASN A 91 22.11 2.38 -13.68
N SER A 92 23.35 2.09 -13.31
CA SER A 92 23.64 1.06 -12.32
C SER A 92 23.13 1.48 -10.94
N LEU A 93 23.29 2.76 -10.61
CA LEU A 93 22.76 3.35 -9.39
C LEU A 93 21.23 3.27 -9.34
N MET A 94 20.54 3.65 -10.44
CA MET A 94 19.08 3.55 -10.56
C MET A 94 18.61 2.11 -10.35
N PHE A 95 19.24 1.14 -11.00
CA PHE A 95 18.92 -0.27 -10.85
C PHE A 95 19.06 -0.73 -9.38
N GLY A 96 20.21 -0.43 -8.76
CA GLY A 96 20.46 -0.77 -7.37
C GLY A 96 19.43 -0.14 -6.41
N ILE A 97 19.14 1.15 -6.56
CA ILE A 97 18.14 1.86 -5.77
C ILE A 97 16.75 1.22 -5.93
N MET A 98 16.36 0.86 -7.15
CA MET A 98 15.05 0.25 -7.39
C MET A 98 14.95 -1.16 -6.81
N ILE A 99 15.98 -1.98 -6.92
CA ILE A 99 16.01 -3.32 -6.30
C ILE A 99 15.91 -3.22 -4.78
N VAL A 100 16.71 -2.33 -4.17
CA VAL A 100 16.69 -2.14 -2.70
C VAL A 100 15.37 -1.55 -2.23
N GLY A 101 14.91 -0.50 -2.91
CA GLY A 101 13.65 0.17 -2.59
C GLY A 101 12.47 -0.81 -2.66
N ALA A 102 12.37 -1.61 -3.72
CA ALA A 102 11.32 -2.61 -3.85
C ALA A 102 11.47 -3.74 -2.83
N GLY A 103 12.69 -4.25 -2.62
CA GLY A 103 12.96 -5.33 -1.67
C GLY A 103 12.64 -4.93 -0.22
N LEU A 104 13.07 -3.77 0.23
CA LEU A 104 12.74 -3.26 1.56
C LEU A 104 11.24 -2.96 1.70
N SER A 105 10.65 -2.32 0.70
CA SER A 105 9.23 -1.95 0.73
C SER A 105 8.29 -3.15 0.67
N SER A 106 8.75 -4.30 0.22
CA SER A 106 7.93 -5.52 0.23
C SER A 106 7.56 -6.00 1.64
N VAL A 107 8.33 -5.62 2.65
CA VAL A 107 8.14 -6.03 4.05
C VAL A 107 8.08 -4.86 5.04
N LEU A 108 8.43 -3.66 4.56
CA LEU A 108 8.37 -2.40 5.32
C LEU A 108 7.38 -1.45 4.65
N SER A 109 7.01 -0.36 5.35
CA SER A 109 6.12 0.64 4.72
C SER A 109 6.79 1.35 3.55
N ASN A 110 6.04 1.62 2.48
CA ASN A 110 6.51 2.36 1.30
C ASN A 110 7.10 3.73 1.70
N THR A 111 6.40 4.44 2.56
CA THR A 111 6.80 5.77 3.06
C THR A 111 8.10 5.70 3.86
N GLY A 112 8.19 4.74 4.79
CA GLY A 112 9.39 4.55 5.61
C GLY A 112 10.60 4.17 4.76
N THR A 113 10.42 3.30 3.76
CA THR A 113 11.47 2.91 2.82
C THR A 113 11.97 4.12 2.03
N ALA A 114 11.08 4.91 1.44
CA ALA A 114 11.45 6.10 0.69
C ALA A 114 12.15 7.14 1.58
N ALA A 115 11.60 7.43 2.76
CA ALA A 115 12.17 8.39 3.71
C ALA A 115 13.56 7.97 4.21
N CYS A 116 13.76 6.69 4.49
CA CYS A 116 15.04 6.15 4.96
C CYS A 116 16.12 6.16 3.88
N LEU A 117 15.75 5.81 2.63
CA LEU A 117 16.71 5.72 1.54
C LEU A 117 16.99 7.05 0.86
N MET A 118 16.08 8.01 0.94
CA MET A 118 16.21 9.32 0.28
C MET A 118 17.51 10.06 0.66
N PRO A 119 17.89 10.23 1.94
CA PRO A 119 19.15 10.88 2.30
C PRO A 119 20.36 10.14 1.76
N VAL A 120 20.34 8.80 1.77
CA VAL A 120 21.41 7.95 1.21
C VAL A 120 21.57 8.20 -0.28
N VAL A 121 20.45 8.23 -1.01
CA VAL A 121 20.44 8.47 -2.47
C VAL A 121 20.94 9.89 -2.77
N LEU A 122 20.50 10.89 -2.01
CA LEU A 122 20.98 12.29 -2.15
C LEU A 122 22.50 12.39 -1.95
N GLY A 123 23.03 11.79 -0.88
CA GLY A 123 24.47 11.80 -0.60
C GLY A 123 25.29 11.13 -1.70
N ILE A 124 24.80 10.00 -2.26
CA ILE A 124 25.48 9.32 -3.35
C ILE A 124 25.38 10.12 -4.66
N CYS A 125 24.23 10.72 -4.94
CA CYS A 125 24.06 11.58 -6.11
C CYS A 125 25.03 12.78 -6.06
N ALA A 126 25.17 13.42 -4.91
CA ALA A 126 26.12 14.52 -4.70
C ALA A 126 27.57 14.05 -4.93
N ALA A 127 27.99 12.95 -4.33
CA ALA A 127 29.34 12.39 -4.49
C ALA A 127 29.64 11.95 -5.92
N ALA A 128 28.65 11.37 -6.63
CA ALA A 128 28.80 10.91 -8.01
C ALA A 128 28.53 12.00 -9.06
N LYS A 129 28.14 13.22 -8.65
CA LYS A 129 27.73 14.32 -9.54
C LYS A 129 26.57 13.92 -10.48
N ILE A 130 25.62 13.17 -9.97
CA ILE A 130 24.40 12.75 -10.67
C ILE A 130 23.24 13.61 -10.15
N PRO A 131 22.40 14.21 -11.02
CA PRO A 131 21.22 14.95 -10.55
C PRO A 131 20.29 14.06 -9.71
N ALA A 132 19.92 14.51 -8.53
CA ALA A 132 19.03 13.77 -7.63
C ALA A 132 17.66 13.47 -8.28
N SER A 133 17.18 14.36 -9.15
CA SER A 133 15.98 14.18 -9.96
C SER A 133 15.98 12.92 -10.85
N ARG A 134 17.15 12.35 -11.11
CA ARG A 134 17.28 11.12 -11.91
C ARG A 134 17.13 9.84 -11.09
N GLN A 135 17.18 9.94 -9.75
CA GLN A 135 17.23 8.79 -8.84
C GLN A 135 16.05 8.75 -7.83
N LEU A 136 15.53 9.90 -7.43
CA LEU A 136 14.51 9.96 -6.38
C LEU A 136 13.13 9.49 -6.83
N MET A 137 12.68 9.81 -8.05
CA MET A 137 11.41 9.29 -8.57
C MET A 137 11.47 7.77 -8.80
N PRO A 138 12.54 7.20 -9.38
CA PRO A 138 12.76 5.74 -9.38
C PRO A 138 12.66 5.09 -7.99
N LEU A 139 13.24 5.71 -6.95
CA LEU A 139 13.13 5.25 -5.58
C LEU A 139 11.67 5.22 -5.11
N ALA A 140 10.92 6.30 -5.32
CA ALA A 140 9.52 6.40 -4.92
C ALA A 140 8.65 5.34 -5.62
N TYR A 141 8.87 5.14 -6.91
CA TYR A 141 8.14 4.13 -7.69
C TYR A 141 8.53 2.71 -7.27
N ALA A 142 9.81 2.46 -7.01
CA ALA A 142 10.27 1.16 -6.51
C ALA A 142 9.65 0.83 -5.14
N ALA A 143 9.58 1.81 -4.23
CA ALA A 143 8.89 1.64 -2.96
C ALA A 143 7.40 1.32 -3.17
N GLY A 144 6.73 2.00 -4.10
CA GLY A 144 5.32 1.76 -4.41
C GLY A 144 5.06 0.35 -4.96
N VAL A 145 5.79 -0.07 -6.01
CA VAL A 145 5.59 -1.40 -6.61
C VAL A 145 6.09 -2.52 -5.70
N GLY A 146 7.15 -2.28 -4.92
CA GLY A 146 7.69 -3.25 -3.96
C GLY A 146 6.68 -3.60 -2.87
N GLY A 147 5.91 -2.61 -2.40
CA GLY A 147 4.84 -2.83 -1.43
C GLY A 147 3.74 -3.80 -1.91
N ILE A 148 3.57 -3.98 -3.22
CA ILE A 148 2.58 -4.93 -3.76
C ILE A 148 3.02 -6.39 -3.58
N ILE A 149 4.31 -6.68 -3.34
CA ILE A 149 4.85 -8.07 -3.37
C ILE A 149 4.32 -8.94 -2.23
N THR A 150 4.06 -8.38 -1.07
CA THR A 150 3.57 -9.15 0.09
C THR A 150 2.29 -8.57 0.67
N LEU A 151 1.62 -9.37 1.49
CA LEU A 151 0.41 -8.95 2.19
C LEU A 151 0.62 -7.66 3.00
N VAL A 152 1.77 -7.51 3.65
CA VAL A 152 2.05 -6.42 4.61
C VAL A 152 2.82 -5.24 4.03
N GLY A 153 3.28 -5.32 2.79
CA GLY A 153 4.10 -4.27 2.17
C GLY A 153 3.34 -2.95 1.94
N THR A 154 2.04 -3.03 1.71
CA THR A 154 1.20 -1.83 1.51
C THR A 154 -0.19 -2.01 2.12
N PRO A 155 -0.80 -0.95 2.71
CA PRO A 155 -2.12 -1.02 3.33
C PRO A 155 -3.24 -1.57 2.44
N PRO A 156 -3.37 -1.24 1.15
CA PRO A 156 -4.39 -1.82 0.28
C PRO A 156 -4.44 -3.35 0.29
N ASN A 157 -3.28 -4.03 0.32
CA ASN A 157 -3.21 -5.48 0.32
C ASN A 157 -3.88 -6.07 1.57
N ILE A 158 -3.56 -5.51 2.74
CA ILE A 158 -4.15 -5.97 4.00
C ILE A 158 -5.66 -5.64 4.04
N ILE A 159 -6.07 -4.48 3.51
CA ILE A 159 -7.47 -4.06 3.48
C ILE A 159 -8.32 -5.04 2.63
N VAL A 160 -7.88 -5.36 1.41
CA VAL A 160 -8.64 -6.29 0.57
C VAL A 160 -8.63 -7.70 1.15
N SER A 161 -7.57 -8.12 1.83
CA SER A 161 -7.51 -9.40 2.55
C SER A 161 -8.46 -9.41 3.75
N GLY A 162 -8.49 -8.34 4.54
CA GLY A 162 -9.41 -8.16 5.65
C GLY A 162 -10.88 -8.11 5.20
N ALA A 163 -11.16 -7.51 4.05
CA ALA A 163 -12.49 -7.52 3.45
C ALA A 163 -12.94 -8.95 3.11
N LEU A 164 -12.09 -9.78 2.49
CA LEU A 164 -12.41 -11.21 2.28
C LEU A 164 -12.82 -11.89 3.58
N LYS A 165 -12.00 -11.73 4.63
CA LYS A 165 -12.24 -12.33 5.94
C LYS A 165 -13.57 -11.86 6.57
N SER A 166 -13.89 -10.56 6.48
CA SER A 166 -15.11 -9.99 7.05
C SER A 166 -16.39 -10.49 6.39
N PHE A 167 -16.31 -10.87 5.11
CA PHE A 167 -17.42 -11.48 4.36
C PHE A 167 -17.41 -13.03 4.39
N GLY A 168 -16.55 -13.65 5.22
CA GLY A 168 -16.50 -15.11 5.41
C GLY A 168 -15.75 -15.84 4.30
N TYR A 169 -14.95 -15.15 3.49
CA TYR A 169 -14.09 -15.77 2.48
C TYR A 169 -12.68 -16.00 3.02
N GLU A 170 -11.95 -16.90 2.38
CA GLU A 170 -10.56 -17.16 2.70
C GLU A 170 -9.69 -15.94 2.37
N PRO A 171 -8.95 -15.36 3.36
CA PRO A 171 -8.07 -14.23 3.14
C PRO A 171 -6.87 -14.62 2.26
N PHE A 172 -6.14 -13.61 1.77
CA PHE A 172 -4.90 -13.84 1.05
C PHE A 172 -3.81 -14.35 1.98
N SER A 173 -3.00 -15.31 1.49
CA SER A 173 -1.79 -15.74 2.16
C SER A 173 -0.68 -14.67 2.07
N PHE A 174 0.36 -14.78 2.92
CA PHE A 174 1.40 -13.76 3.04
C PHE A 174 2.10 -13.43 1.71
N PHE A 175 2.47 -14.44 0.93
CA PHE A 175 3.16 -14.28 -0.35
C PHE A 175 2.23 -14.38 -1.57
N GLU A 176 0.93 -14.46 -1.40
CA GLU A 176 0.01 -14.60 -2.52
C GLU A 176 0.06 -13.42 -3.48
N PHE A 177 0.32 -12.22 -2.95
CA PHE A 177 0.52 -11.02 -3.76
C PHE A 177 1.79 -11.05 -4.62
N ALA A 178 2.78 -11.91 -4.29
CA ALA A 178 4.03 -12.01 -5.06
C ALA A 178 3.79 -12.42 -6.52
N TRP A 179 2.75 -13.21 -6.80
CA TRP A 179 2.41 -13.63 -8.15
C TRP A 179 2.12 -12.46 -9.10
N ILE A 180 1.63 -11.36 -8.60
CA ILE A 180 1.40 -10.13 -9.38
C ILE A 180 2.42 -9.04 -9.06
N GLY A 181 2.85 -8.92 -7.81
CA GLY A 181 3.77 -7.88 -7.36
C GLY A 181 5.17 -8.01 -7.97
N ILE A 182 5.70 -9.25 -8.11
CA ILE A 182 7.01 -9.46 -8.75
C ILE A 182 6.97 -9.10 -10.24
N PRO A 183 6.02 -9.58 -11.06
CA PRO A 183 5.88 -9.13 -12.44
C PRO A 183 5.78 -7.62 -12.61
N ILE A 184 4.94 -6.95 -11.80
CA ILE A 184 4.81 -5.48 -11.82
C ILE A 184 6.15 -4.82 -11.48
N THR A 185 6.85 -5.29 -10.46
CA THR A 185 8.14 -4.74 -10.04
C THR A 185 9.20 -4.89 -11.14
N VAL A 186 9.29 -6.06 -11.76
CA VAL A 186 10.22 -6.30 -12.88
C VAL A 186 9.92 -5.37 -14.06
N VAL A 187 8.64 -5.24 -14.43
CA VAL A 187 8.22 -4.35 -15.51
C VAL A 187 8.50 -2.87 -15.16
N ALA A 188 8.27 -2.47 -13.91
CA ALA A 188 8.55 -1.11 -13.46
C ALA A 188 10.05 -0.78 -13.49
N ILE A 189 10.91 -1.71 -13.05
CA ILE A 189 12.38 -1.55 -13.15
C ILE A 189 12.81 -1.48 -14.62
N ALA A 190 12.33 -2.40 -15.45
CA ALA A 190 12.64 -2.40 -16.88
C ALA A 190 12.17 -1.09 -17.54
N TYR A 191 10.95 -0.65 -17.28
CA TYR A 191 10.43 0.62 -17.76
C TYR A 191 11.33 1.80 -17.39
N MET A 192 11.71 1.92 -16.12
CA MET A 192 12.55 3.02 -15.66
C MET A 192 13.95 2.97 -16.28
N MET A 193 14.53 1.78 -16.43
CA MET A 193 15.86 1.58 -17.02
C MET A 193 15.90 1.89 -18.52
N PHE A 194 14.86 1.57 -19.28
CA PHE A 194 14.89 1.66 -20.75
C PHE A 194 14.13 2.87 -21.29
N ILE A 195 13.06 3.32 -20.64
CA ILE A 195 12.17 4.38 -21.13
C ILE A 195 12.08 5.53 -20.13
N GLY A 196 11.69 5.25 -18.87
CA GLY A 196 11.36 6.25 -17.85
C GLY A 196 12.51 7.23 -17.60
N LYS A 197 13.74 6.76 -17.60
CA LYS A 197 14.93 7.61 -17.42
C LYS A 197 15.03 8.77 -18.41
N TYR A 198 14.54 8.62 -19.64
CA TYR A 198 14.55 9.69 -20.64
C TYR A 198 13.46 10.73 -20.43
N LEU A 199 12.41 10.37 -19.66
CA LEU A 199 11.32 11.26 -19.34
C LEU A 199 11.55 12.05 -18.03
N LEU A 200 12.54 11.64 -17.23
CA LEU A 200 12.89 12.32 -15.97
C LEU A 200 13.54 13.69 -16.26
N PRO A 201 13.19 14.73 -15.49
CA PRO A 201 13.83 16.04 -15.61
C PRO A 201 15.31 15.97 -15.19
N LYS A 202 16.11 16.85 -15.73
CA LYS A 202 17.51 17.08 -15.34
C LYS A 202 17.59 18.32 -14.47
N ALA A 203 16.85 18.36 -13.37
CA ALA A 203 16.92 19.47 -12.42
C ALA A 203 18.23 19.34 -11.62
N GLU A 204 19.12 20.29 -11.76
CA GLU A 204 20.25 20.49 -10.87
C GLU A 204 19.70 21.33 -9.70
N LEU A 205 19.55 20.71 -8.54
CA LEU A 205 19.37 21.45 -7.31
C LEU A 205 20.75 21.77 -6.77
N ASP A 206 20.99 23.03 -6.43
CA ASP A 206 22.14 23.40 -5.61
C ASP A 206 22.02 22.61 -4.31
N ALA A 207 22.84 21.59 -4.16
CA ALA A 207 22.90 20.80 -2.93
C ALA A 207 23.50 21.70 -1.85
N ASP A 208 22.64 22.42 -1.13
CA ASP A 208 23.07 23.14 0.06
C ASP A 208 23.67 22.12 1.06
N GLN A 209 24.80 22.51 1.63
CA GLN A 209 25.71 21.72 2.47
C GLN A 209 25.11 21.16 3.78
N GLU A 210 23.81 21.35 4.04
CA GLU A 210 23.13 20.87 5.24
C GLU A 210 22.87 19.35 5.26
N ILE A 211 22.88 18.68 4.09
CA ILE A 211 22.54 17.24 3.98
C ILE A 211 23.67 16.33 4.46
N GLU A 212 24.93 16.77 4.42
CA GLU A 212 26.08 15.95 4.88
C GLU A 212 26.07 15.68 6.40
N GLN A 213 25.51 16.59 7.21
CA GLN A 213 25.51 16.49 8.67
C GLN A 213 24.48 15.51 9.24
N GLU A 214 23.37 15.21 8.54
CA GLU A 214 22.36 14.25 9.01
C GLU A 214 22.78 12.79 8.81
N ILE A 215 23.66 12.49 7.86
CA ILE A 215 24.11 11.12 7.58
C ILE A 215 25.09 10.60 8.64
N GLU A 216 25.88 11.47 9.25
CA GLU A 216 26.88 11.10 10.26
C GLU A 216 26.35 11.00 11.70
N ALA A 217 25.16 11.52 11.99
CA ALA A 217 24.70 11.74 13.37
C ALA A 217 24.09 10.54 14.08
N THR A 218 23.88 9.40 13.43
CA THR A 218 23.28 8.23 14.10
C THR A 218 24.34 7.15 14.36
N VAL A 219 24.85 7.12 15.59
CA VAL A 219 25.62 5.98 16.11
C VAL A 219 24.68 4.78 16.19
N HIS A 220 24.71 3.94 15.20
CA HIS A 220 23.88 2.73 15.14
C HIS A 220 24.54 1.59 15.90
N ASP A 221 23.84 1.05 16.89
CA ASP A 221 24.25 -0.16 17.59
C ASP A 221 24.10 -1.39 16.68
N SER A 222 25.23 -1.93 16.22
CA SER A 222 25.26 -3.10 15.34
C SER A 222 24.53 -4.31 15.93
N LYS A 223 24.47 -4.45 17.26
CA LYS A 223 23.73 -5.54 17.91
C LYS A 223 22.23 -5.36 17.70
N LYS A 224 21.71 -4.15 17.87
CA LYS A 224 20.28 -3.84 17.66
C LYS A 224 19.88 -4.01 16.20
N GLN A 225 20.77 -3.70 15.25
CA GLN A 225 20.55 -3.95 13.82
C GLN A 225 20.34 -5.44 13.54
N ILE A 226 21.23 -6.30 14.07
CA ILE A 226 21.11 -7.76 13.89
C ILE A 226 19.83 -8.27 14.55
N ILE A 227 19.51 -7.81 15.76
CA ILE A 227 18.31 -8.24 16.50
C ILE A 227 17.04 -7.86 15.74
N SER A 228 16.91 -6.61 15.28
CA SER A 228 15.72 -6.17 14.53
C SER A 228 15.56 -6.93 13.21
N GLY A 229 16.67 -7.21 12.50
CA GLY A 229 16.67 -8.02 11.30
C GLY A 229 16.23 -9.46 11.54
N LEU A 230 16.72 -10.08 12.61
CA LEU A 230 16.32 -11.43 13.01
C LEU A 230 14.84 -11.49 13.39
N ILE A 231 14.33 -10.50 14.16
CA ILE A 231 12.91 -10.43 14.52
C ILE A 231 12.06 -10.35 13.27
N LEU A 232 12.36 -9.44 12.35
CA LEU A 232 11.63 -9.30 11.10
C LEU A 232 11.67 -10.61 10.28
N ALA A 233 12.85 -11.22 10.13
CA ALA A 233 13.00 -12.48 9.40
C ALA A 233 12.17 -13.61 10.03
N VAL A 234 12.18 -13.74 11.35
CA VAL A 234 11.39 -14.76 12.07
C VAL A 234 9.88 -14.49 11.89
N VAL A 235 9.44 -13.24 12.04
CA VAL A 235 8.03 -12.86 11.83
C VAL A 235 7.58 -13.22 10.42
N ILE A 236 8.36 -12.87 9.39
CA ILE A 236 8.05 -13.19 7.98
C ILE A 236 7.99 -14.71 7.78
N VAL A 237 8.96 -15.47 8.30
CA VAL A 237 8.99 -16.93 8.17
C VAL A 237 7.78 -17.56 8.84
N VAL A 238 7.42 -17.13 10.05
CA VAL A 238 6.23 -17.62 10.77
C VAL A 238 4.95 -17.33 9.99
N MET A 239 4.81 -16.12 9.44
CA MET A 239 3.66 -15.73 8.61
C MET A 239 3.60 -16.52 7.30
N ALA A 240 4.76 -16.80 6.68
CA ALA A 240 4.86 -17.52 5.42
C ALA A 240 4.56 -19.02 5.55
N LEU A 241 4.88 -19.62 6.70
CA LEU A 241 4.65 -21.04 6.97
C LEU A 241 3.21 -21.35 7.38
N ASP A 242 2.37 -20.33 7.57
CA ASP A 242 0.95 -20.45 7.98
C ASP A 242 0.75 -21.47 9.12
N ILE A 243 1.47 -21.25 10.20
CA ILE A 243 1.52 -22.19 11.35
C ILE A 243 0.16 -22.17 12.05
N LYS A 244 -0.55 -23.30 12.10
CA LYS A 244 -1.91 -23.43 12.65
C LYS A 244 -2.13 -22.84 14.05
N PHE A 245 -1.10 -22.73 14.87
CA PHE A 245 -1.18 -22.20 16.25
C PHE A 245 -0.83 -20.72 16.37
N ILE A 246 -0.27 -20.09 15.34
CA ILE A 246 0.17 -18.69 15.36
C ILE A 246 -0.44 -18.00 14.14
N SER A 247 -1.51 -17.24 14.37
CA SER A 247 -2.10 -16.45 13.30
C SER A 247 -1.18 -15.28 12.90
N LEU A 248 -1.43 -14.69 11.73
CA LEU A 248 -0.61 -13.57 11.20
C LEU A 248 -0.54 -12.40 12.20
N GLU A 249 -1.67 -12.04 12.81
CA GLU A 249 -1.76 -10.98 13.80
C GLU A 249 -0.99 -11.32 15.08
N MET A 250 -1.01 -12.59 15.52
CA MET A 250 -0.22 -13.03 16.68
C MET A 250 1.28 -12.92 16.38
N ALA A 251 1.73 -13.36 15.21
CA ALA A 251 3.12 -13.25 14.80
C ALA A 251 3.60 -11.77 14.78
N ALA A 252 2.76 -10.88 14.23
CA ALA A 252 3.04 -9.45 14.21
C ALA A 252 3.18 -8.85 15.61
N VAL A 253 2.23 -9.15 16.51
CA VAL A 253 2.24 -8.63 17.88
C VAL A 253 3.41 -9.19 18.70
N ILE A 254 3.70 -10.49 18.58
CA ILE A 254 4.88 -11.10 19.23
C ILE A 254 6.14 -10.42 18.74
N GLY A 255 6.31 -10.22 17.44
CA GLY A 255 7.43 -9.48 16.86
C GLY A 255 7.56 -8.07 17.42
N ALA A 256 6.44 -7.34 17.48
CA ALA A 256 6.40 -5.99 18.04
C ALA A 256 6.82 -5.94 19.52
N LEU A 257 6.32 -6.87 20.34
CA LEU A 257 6.68 -6.99 21.75
C LEU A 257 8.17 -7.31 21.90
N VAL A 258 8.71 -8.24 21.12
CA VAL A 258 10.14 -8.59 21.15
C VAL A 258 11.00 -7.40 20.73
N CYS A 259 10.59 -6.59 19.75
CA CYS A 259 11.31 -5.35 19.37
C CYS A 259 11.43 -4.36 20.55
N VAL A 260 10.38 -4.20 21.33
CA VAL A 260 10.40 -3.32 22.52
C VAL A 260 11.22 -3.94 23.65
N LEU A 261 11.01 -5.22 23.97
CA LEU A 261 11.72 -5.93 25.04
C LEU A 261 13.23 -6.01 24.80
N THR A 262 13.66 -6.12 23.55
CA THR A 262 15.08 -6.14 23.18
C THR A 262 15.70 -4.73 23.07
N GLY A 263 14.91 -3.69 23.24
CA GLY A 263 15.36 -2.30 23.17
C GLY A 263 15.70 -1.82 21.75
N CYS A 264 15.20 -2.51 20.71
CA CYS A 264 15.25 -2.00 19.33
C CYS A 264 14.41 -0.74 19.18
N LEU A 265 13.31 -0.65 19.96
CA LEU A 265 12.42 0.50 20.09
C LEU A 265 12.11 0.73 21.56
N THR A 266 11.90 1.98 21.94
CA THR A 266 11.21 2.32 23.19
C THR A 266 9.70 2.16 22.98
N GLU A 267 8.95 1.97 24.07
CA GLU A 267 7.48 1.92 24.02
C GLU A 267 6.90 3.16 23.32
N LYS A 268 7.39 4.35 23.64
CA LYS A 268 6.95 5.61 23.02
C LYS A 268 7.19 5.61 21.50
N GLN A 269 8.34 5.11 21.05
CA GLN A 269 8.65 4.99 19.62
C GLN A 269 7.73 3.96 18.94
N ALA A 270 7.44 2.83 19.60
CA ALA A 270 6.54 1.82 19.10
C ALA A 270 5.13 2.39 18.86
N TYR A 271 4.56 3.11 19.84
CA TYR A 271 3.26 3.76 19.66
C TYR A 271 3.27 4.86 18.59
N ALA A 272 4.34 5.65 18.51
CA ALA A 272 4.48 6.70 17.50
C ALA A 272 4.65 6.18 16.08
N SER A 273 5.10 4.93 15.90
CA SER A 273 5.28 4.31 14.59
C SER A 273 4.00 3.70 14.00
N ILE A 274 2.95 3.57 14.80
CA ILE A 274 1.66 3.07 14.34
C ILE A 274 0.97 4.16 13.51
N ASP A 275 0.59 3.83 12.27
CA ASP A 275 -0.23 4.71 11.44
C ASP A 275 -1.71 4.62 11.89
N TRP A 276 -2.04 5.45 12.85
CA TRP A 276 -3.39 5.54 13.41
C TRP A 276 -4.45 5.94 12.38
N VAL A 277 -4.08 6.68 11.34
CA VAL A 277 -5.00 7.04 10.26
C VAL A 277 -5.46 5.79 9.54
N THR A 278 -4.53 4.92 9.13
CA THR A 278 -4.84 3.63 8.51
C THR A 278 -5.65 2.72 9.44
N ILE A 279 -5.30 2.65 10.73
CA ILE A 279 -6.03 1.87 11.74
C ILE A 279 -7.50 2.31 11.84
N PHE A 280 -7.75 3.59 12.10
CA PHE A 280 -9.12 4.11 12.28
C PHE A 280 -9.91 4.13 10.97
N LEU A 281 -9.24 4.33 9.83
CA LEU A 281 -9.88 4.27 8.52
C LEU A 281 -10.45 2.86 8.26
N PHE A 282 -9.64 1.83 8.42
CA PHE A 282 -10.08 0.44 8.21
C PHE A 282 -11.15 0.05 9.25
N ALA A 283 -10.89 0.33 10.53
CA ALA A 283 -11.83 0.03 11.61
C ALA A 283 -13.20 0.70 11.43
N GLY A 284 -13.24 1.92 10.87
CA GLY A 284 -14.48 2.64 10.57
C GLY A 284 -15.18 2.15 9.30
N MET A 285 -14.41 1.77 8.25
CA MET A 285 -15.02 1.29 6.99
C MET A 285 -15.60 -0.12 7.10
N MET A 286 -15.12 -0.95 7.99
CA MET A 286 -15.62 -2.30 8.18
C MET A 286 -17.12 -2.34 8.62
N PRO A 287 -17.58 -1.56 9.63
CA PRO A 287 -19.00 -1.44 9.94
C PRO A 287 -19.83 -0.86 8.78
N VAL A 288 -19.29 0.09 8.00
CA VAL A 288 -19.97 0.62 6.80
C VAL A 288 -20.16 -0.48 5.78
N SER A 289 -19.15 -1.32 5.55
CA SER A 289 -19.23 -2.51 4.69
C SER A 289 -20.33 -3.47 5.12
N ASN A 290 -20.42 -3.78 6.42
CA ASN A 290 -21.47 -4.60 6.99
C ASN A 290 -22.88 -3.99 6.82
N ALA A 291 -22.97 -2.65 6.92
CA ALA A 291 -24.21 -1.93 6.66
C ALA A 291 -24.64 -2.03 5.19
N MET A 292 -23.70 -1.96 4.25
CA MET A 292 -23.97 -2.14 2.81
C MET A 292 -24.56 -3.52 2.52
N ASP A 293 -24.00 -4.56 3.12
CA ASP A 293 -24.46 -5.94 2.94
C ASP A 293 -25.89 -6.10 3.53
N LYS A 294 -26.10 -5.72 4.79
CA LYS A 294 -27.38 -5.87 5.49
C LYS A 294 -28.52 -5.07 4.88
N THR A 295 -28.25 -3.89 4.33
CA THR A 295 -29.27 -3.04 3.70
C THR A 295 -29.55 -3.37 2.24
N GLY A 296 -28.71 -4.19 1.60
CA GLY A 296 -28.75 -4.47 0.18
C GLY A 296 -28.20 -3.34 -0.70
N ALA A 297 -27.54 -2.34 -0.10
CA ALA A 297 -26.92 -1.23 -0.85
C ALA A 297 -25.81 -1.75 -1.79
N GLY A 298 -25.01 -2.71 -1.34
CA GLY A 298 -23.99 -3.35 -2.15
C GLY A 298 -24.56 -4.01 -3.40
N LYS A 299 -25.71 -4.69 -3.29
CA LYS A 299 -26.38 -5.30 -4.42
C LYS A 299 -26.81 -4.28 -5.49
N LEU A 300 -27.37 -3.14 -5.08
CA LEU A 300 -27.75 -2.07 -6.03
C LEU A 300 -26.53 -1.50 -6.78
N ILE A 301 -25.40 -1.28 -6.09
CA ILE A 301 -24.16 -0.84 -6.74
C ILE A 301 -23.67 -1.90 -7.73
N ALA A 302 -23.69 -3.17 -7.32
CA ALA A 302 -23.24 -4.26 -8.14
C ALA A 302 -24.10 -4.45 -9.40
N GLU A 303 -25.44 -4.39 -9.28
CA GLU A 303 -26.35 -4.44 -10.42
C GLU A 303 -26.10 -3.30 -11.41
N TRP A 304 -25.89 -2.10 -10.91
CA TRP A 304 -25.55 -0.94 -11.76
C TRP A 304 -24.20 -1.13 -12.44
N ALA A 305 -23.14 -1.54 -11.71
CA ALA A 305 -21.83 -1.79 -12.25
C ALA A 305 -21.83 -2.90 -13.31
N VAL A 306 -22.54 -4.00 -13.06
CA VAL A 306 -22.69 -5.13 -14.00
C VAL A 306 -23.44 -4.68 -15.26
N SER A 307 -24.48 -3.87 -15.13
CA SER A 307 -25.20 -3.33 -16.30
C SER A 307 -24.31 -2.48 -17.18
N LEU A 308 -23.42 -1.66 -16.59
CA LEU A 308 -22.43 -0.87 -17.32
C LEU A 308 -21.37 -1.74 -18.02
N MET A 309 -21.07 -2.91 -17.48
CA MET A 309 -20.13 -3.87 -18.06
C MET A 309 -20.76 -4.79 -19.12
N GLY A 310 -22.04 -4.59 -19.49
CA GLY A 310 -22.73 -5.37 -20.51
C GLY A 310 -23.43 -6.63 -20.01
N GLY A 311 -23.67 -6.76 -18.70
CA GLY A 311 -24.49 -7.81 -18.07
C GLY A 311 -23.77 -9.13 -17.77
N ALA A 312 -22.83 -9.56 -18.63
CA ALA A 312 -22.02 -10.79 -18.43
C ALA A 312 -20.55 -10.50 -18.80
N PRO A 313 -19.82 -9.74 -17.94
CA PRO A 313 -18.46 -9.33 -18.27
C PRO A 313 -17.49 -10.51 -18.26
N THR A 314 -16.54 -10.49 -19.20
CA THR A 314 -15.42 -11.42 -19.19
C THR A 314 -14.43 -11.07 -18.05
N PRO A 315 -13.56 -12.01 -17.59
CA PRO A 315 -12.52 -11.72 -16.59
C PRO A 315 -11.65 -10.52 -16.94
N ILE A 316 -11.31 -10.36 -18.21
CA ILE A 316 -10.51 -9.21 -18.69
C ILE A 316 -11.30 -7.89 -18.53
N ILE A 317 -12.58 -7.86 -18.87
CA ILE A 317 -13.42 -6.67 -18.70
C ILE A 317 -13.55 -6.33 -17.21
N MET A 318 -13.80 -7.32 -16.36
CA MET A 318 -13.90 -7.11 -14.91
C MET A 318 -12.59 -6.54 -14.34
N THR A 319 -11.46 -7.18 -14.64
CA THR A 319 -10.13 -6.68 -14.19
C THR A 319 -9.90 -5.26 -14.71
N SER A 320 -10.18 -5.00 -15.98
CA SER A 320 -9.96 -3.69 -16.59
C SER A 320 -10.78 -2.59 -15.92
N VAL A 321 -12.08 -2.79 -15.76
CA VAL A 321 -12.97 -1.80 -15.14
C VAL A 321 -12.60 -1.53 -13.70
N LEU A 322 -12.39 -2.58 -12.90
CA LEU A 322 -12.04 -2.45 -11.50
C LEU A 322 -10.66 -1.80 -11.32
N PHE A 323 -9.70 -2.18 -12.15
CA PHE A 323 -8.38 -1.55 -12.15
C PHE A 323 -8.46 -0.06 -12.50
N ILE A 324 -9.14 0.31 -13.58
CA ILE A 324 -9.27 1.70 -14.02
C ILE A 324 -9.94 2.56 -12.93
N ILE A 325 -11.04 2.09 -12.36
CA ILE A 325 -11.74 2.83 -11.30
C ILE A 325 -10.84 2.99 -10.08
N SER A 326 -10.27 1.90 -9.57
CA SER A 326 -9.42 1.92 -8.39
C SER A 326 -8.17 2.76 -8.60
N CYS A 327 -7.50 2.59 -9.74
CA CYS A 327 -6.31 3.34 -10.09
C CYS A 327 -6.59 4.82 -10.34
N THR A 328 -7.73 5.19 -10.91
CA THR A 328 -8.10 6.60 -11.09
C THR A 328 -8.36 7.27 -9.75
N LEU A 329 -9.11 6.63 -8.86
CA LEU A 329 -9.39 7.17 -7.53
C LEU A 329 -8.11 7.37 -6.73
N THR A 330 -7.21 6.41 -6.74
CA THR A 330 -5.97 6.50 -5.95
C THR A 330 -4.98 7.58 -6.44
N GLN A 331 -5.15 8.15 -7.63
CA GLN A 331 -4.35 9.30 -8.06
C GLN A 331 -4.71 10.58 -7.28
N PHE A 332 -5.91 10.67 -6.71
CA PHE A 332 -6.46 11.87 -6.09
C PHE A 332 -6.78 11.71 -4.61
N MET A 333 -6.76 10.48 -4.09
CA MET A 333 -7.00 10.15 -2.68
C MET A 333 -6.01 9.09 -2.23
N SER A 334 -5.88 8.88 -0.91
CA SER A 334 -4.92 7.88 -0.40
C SER A 334 -5.24 6.46 -0.90
N ASN A 335 -4.18 5.67 -1.14
CA ASN A 335 -4.29 4.26 -1.54
C ASN A 335 -5.17 3.44 -0.57
N THR A 336 -5.00 3.72 0.73
CA THR A 336 -5.75 3.09 1.81
C THR A 336 -7.24 3.38 1.71
N ALA A 337 -7.60 4.66 1.48
CA ALA A 337 -8.99 5.08 1.34
C ALA A 337 -9.65 4.50 0.08
N ALA A 338 -8.92 4.48 -1.05
CA ALA A 338 -9.42 3.91 -2.30
C ALA A 338 -9.72 2.41 -2.14
N ALA A 339 -8.80 1.64 -1.54
CA ALA A 339 -9.01 0.22 -1.27
C ALA A 339 -10.17 -0.02 -0.29
N ALA A 340 -10.26 0.75 0.80
CA ALA A 340 -11.30 0.60 1.82
C ALA A 340 -12.70 0.93 1.28
N LEU A 341 -12.79 1.89 0.37
CA LEU A 341 -14.04 2.27 -0.29
C LEU A 341 -14.50 1.20 -1.30
N LEU A 342 -13.56 0.68 -2.10
CA LEU A 342 -13.89 -0.21 -3.21
C LEU A 342 -13.97 -1.70 -2.81
N ALA A 343 -13.31 -2.13 -1.74
CA ALA A 343 -13.30 -3.54 -1.36
C ALA A 343 -14.72 -4.10 -1.11
N PRO A 344 -15.61 -3.48 -0.32
CA PRO A 344 -16.97 -3.99 -0.15
C PRO A 344 -17.80 -3.95 -1.44
N VAL A 345 -17.56 -2.97 -2.31
CA VAL A 345 -18.20 -2.90 -3.64
C VAL A 345 -17.73 -4.06 -4.51
N GLY A 346 -16.44 -4.37 -4.48
CA GLY A 346 -15.87 -5.52 -5.19
C GLY A 346 -16.45 -6.85 -4.74
N VAL A 347 -16.63 -7.06 -3.43
CA VAL A 347 -17.32 -8.26 -2.91
C VAL A 347 -18.75 -8.35 -3.43
N ALA A 348 -19.51 -7.26 -3.38
CA ALA A 348 -20.89 -7.25 -3.87
C ALA A 348 -20.97 -7.55 -5.38
N ILE A 349 -20.05 -7.02 -6.19
CA ILE A 349 -19.96 -7.34 -7.63
C ILE A 349 -19.64 -8.83 -7.83
N SER A 350 -18.69 -9.38 -7.07
CA SER A 350 -18.33 -10.80 -7.18
C SER A 350 -19.51 -11.71 -6.85
N GLN A 351 -20.26 -11.40 -5.78
CA GLN A 351 -21.46 -12.15 -5.37
C GLN A 351 -22.55 -12.09 -6.44
N GLN A 352 -22.81 -10.91 -7.03
CA GLN A 352 -23.81 -10.72 -8.06
C GLN A 352 -23.51 -11.52 -9.34
N LEU A 353 -22.24 -11.66 -9.69
CA LEU A 353 -21.78 -12.34 -10.90
C LEU A 353 -21.44 -13.82 -10.66
N GLY A 354 -21.46 -14.30 -9.41
CA GLY A 354 -20.92 -15.63 -9.07
C GLY A 354 -19.40 -15.72 -9.35
N ALA A 355 -18.70 -14.59 -9.32
CA ALA A 355 -17.27 -14.53 -9.56
C ALA A 355 -16.47 -14.73 -8.27
N SER A 356 -15.20 -15.11 -8.39
CA SER A 356 -14.28 -15.24 -7.26
C SER A 356 -14.02 -13.90 -6.60
N PRO A 357 -14.35 -13.70 -5.31
CA PRO A 357 -14.02 -12.46 -4.60
C PRO A 357 -12.51 -12.20 -4.53
N LYS A 358 -11.68 -13.23 -4.45
CA LYS A 358 -10.20 -13.10 -4.46
C LYS A 358 -9.71 -12.39 -5.73
N ALA A 359 -10.17 -12.81 -6.91
CA ALA A 359 -9.78 -12.20 -8.17
C ALA A 359 -10.18 -10.72 -8.26
N VAL A 360 -11.41 -10.41 -7.86
CA VAL A 360 -11.95 -9.04 -7.84
C VAL A 360 -11.18 -8.15 -6.88
N LEU A 361 -10.96 -8.61 -5.66
CA LEU A 361 -10.25 -7.83 -4.64
C LEU A 361 -8.76 -7.70 -4.92
N MET A 362 -8.14 -8.69 -5.57
CA MET A 362 -6.77 -8.57 -6.07
C MET A 362 -6.65 -7.42 -7.07
N ALA A 363 -7.58 -7.32 -8.05
CA ALA A 363 -7.58 -6.24 -9.02
C ALA A 363 -7.71 -4.86 -8.35
N ILE A 364 -8.60 -4.73 -7.37
CA ILE A 364 -8.81 -3.48 -6.62
C ILE A 364 -7.56 -3.12 -5.79
N GLY A 365 -7.01 -4.06 -5.03
CA GLY A 365 -5.87 -3.81 -4.13
C GLY A 365 -4.60 -3.43 -4.88
N VAL A 366 -4.28 -4.15 -5.95
CA VAL A 366 -3.13 -3.84 -6.82
C VAL A 366 -3.30 -2.46 -7.47
N ALA A 367 -4.47 -2.19 -8.05
CA ALA A 367 -4.74 -0.91 -8.70
C ALA A 367 -4.70 0.27 -7.71
N ALA A 368 -5.21 0.10 -6.49
CA ALA A 368 -5.13 1.10 -5.44
C ALA A 368 -3.68 1.45 -5.04
N SER A 369 -2.73 0.53 -5.27
CA SER A 369 -1.31 0.75 -5.00
C SER A 369 -0.56 1.38 -6.19
N CYS A 370 -1.19 1.53 -7.36
CA CYS A 370 -0.58 2.07 -8.59
C CYS A 370 -0.74 3.60 -8.72
N ALA A 371 -0.48 4.35 -7.67
CA ALA A 371 -0.61 5.81 -7.62
C ALA A 371 0.69 6.52 -8.07
N PHE A 372 1.07 6.37 -9.33
CA PHE A 372 2.35 6.87 -9.86
C PHE A 372 2.21 8.12 -10.74
N ALA A 373 0.99 8.44 -11.20
CA ALA A 373 0.78 9.51 -12.16
C ALA A 373 0.65 10.91 -11.53
N THR A 374 0.57 11.00 -10.19
CA THR A 374 0.50 12.27 -9.46
C THR A 374 1.46 12.28 -8.26
N PRO A 375 1.93 13.44 -7.82
CA PRO A 375 2.76 13.54 -6.62
C PRO A 375 1.98 13.33 -5.31
N VAL A 376 0.66 13.45 -5.33
CA VAL A 376 -0.20 13.39 -4.14
C VAL A 376 -0.81 12.01 -3.88
N GLY A 377 -0.85 11.13 -4.89
CA GLY A 377 -1.48 9.81 -4.78
C GLY A 377 -0.83 8.89 -3.74
N THR A 378 0.47 9.03 -3.49
CA THR A 378 1.18 8.20 -2.51
C THR A 378 2.29 8.98 -1.80
N PRO A 379 2.47 8.80 -0.47
CA PRO A 379 3.47 9.54 0.31
C PRO A 379 4.91 9.45 -0.23
N PRO A 380 5.43 8.33 -0.73
CA PRO A 380 6.75 8.29 -1.36
C PRO A 380 6.93 9.30 -2.49
N CYS A 381 5.92 9.49 -3.34
CA CYS A 381 5.95 10.48 -4.43
C CYS A 381 5.97 11.91 -3.89
N THR A 382 5.17 12.19 -2.85
CA THR A 382 5.14 13.49 -2.19
C THR A 382 6.49 13.81 -1.53
N LEU A 383 7.11 12.84 -0.85
CA LEU A 383 8.40 13.02 -0.17
C LEU A 383 9.52 13.43 -1.12
N VAL A 384 9.58 12.84 -2.31
CA VAL A 384 10.65 13.13 -3.27
C VAL A 384 10.36 14.34 -4.15
N LEU A 385 9.17 14.93 -4.08
CA LEU A 385 8.74 16.06 -4.92
C LEU A 385 9.68 17.26 -4.81
N GLY A 386 9.89 17.76 -3.59
CA GLY A 386 10.78 18.88 -3.29
C GLY A 386 12.24 18.56 -3.52
N PRO A 387 12.80 17.53 -2.85
CA PRO A 387 14.21 17.15 -2.99
C PRO A 387 14.60 16.73 -4.42
N GLY A 388 13.66 16.29 -5.24
CA GLY A 388 13.88 15.97 -6.64
C GLY A 388 13.69 17.15 -7.61
N GLY A 389 13.16 18.28 -7.13
CA GLY A 389 12.82 19.43 -7.96
C GLY A 389 11.75 19.13 -9.02
N TYR A 390 10.87 18.17 -8.74
CA TYR A 390 9.85 17.76 -9.71
C TYR A 390 8.67 18.72 -9.75
N LYS A 391 8.03 18.77 -10.91
CA LYS A 391 6.73 19.41 -11.14
C LYS A 391 5.65 18.35 -11.28
N PHE A 392 4.41 18.73 -11.07
CA PHE A 392 3.26 17.82 -11.25
C PHE A 392 3.29 17.06 -12.59
N MET A 393 3.61 17.79 -13.69
CA MET A 393 3.66 17.19 -15.03
C MET A 393 4.78 16.16 -15.22
N ASP A 394 5.81 16.18 -14.41
CA ASP A 394 6.88 15.17 -14.48
C ASP A 394 6.35 13.81 -14.01
N TYR A 395 5.51 13.81 -12.96
CA TYR A 395 4.79 12.59 -12.53
C TYR A 395 3.83 12.09 -13.60
N VAL A 396 3.08 12.98 -14.24
CA VAL A 396 2.17 12.59 -15.35
C VAL A 396 2.97 11.94 -16.48
N LYS A 397 4.06 12.57 -16.93
CA LYS A 397 4.87 12.06 -18.05
C LYS A 397 5.52 10.70 -17.76
N VAL A 398 6.05 10.52 -16.55
CA VAL A 398 6.76 9.29 -16.17
C VAL A 398 5.78 8.25 -15.61
N GLY A 399 4.80 8.67 -14.82
CA GLY A 399 3.91 7.78 -14.10
C GLY A 399 2.79 7.20 -14.94
N VAL A 400 2.18 7.97 -15.87
CA VAL A 400 1.08 7.45 -16.71
C VAL A 400 1.52 6.23 -17.53
N PRO A 401 2.66 6.24 -18.24
CA PRO A 401 3.11 5.03 -18.95
C PRO A 401 3.37 3.86 -18.00
N LEU A 402 3.88 4.11 -16.78
CA LEU A 402 4.07 3.05 -15.77
C LEU A 402 2.73 2.47 -15.34
N VAL A 403 1.73 3.31 -15.07
CA VAL A 403 0.37 2.87 -14.71
C VAL A 403 -0.24 2.00 -15.82
N ILE A 404 -0.05 2.39 -17.10
CA ILE A 404 -0.51 1.59 -18.25
C ILE A 404 0.18 0.22 -18.28
N LEU A 405 1.47 0.17 -18.00
CA LEU A 405 2.20 -1.11 -17.92
C LEU A 405 1.71 -1.97 -16.74
N CYS A 406 1.49 -1.38 -15.58
CA CYS A 406 0.88 -2.08 -14.43
C CYS A 406 -0.51 -2.62 -14.77
N PHE A 407 -1.32 -1.84 -15.50
CA PHE A 407 -2.63 -2.27 -16.01
C PHE A 407 -2.49 -3.49 -16.92
N ILE A 408 -1.60 -3.44 -17.92
CA ILE A 408 -1.39 -4.55 -18.86
C ILE A 408 -0.96 -5.82 -18.13
N VAL A 409 -0.02 -5.72 -17.20
CA VAL A 409 0.40 -6.87 -16.37
C VAL A 409 -0.78 -7.41 -15.58
N SER A 410 -1.60 -6.54 -14.98
CA SER A 410 -2.75 -6.94 -14.14
C SER A 410 -3.83 -7.67 -14.94
N ILE A 411 -4.19 -7.19 -16.14
CA ILE A 411 -5.22 -7.85 -16.97
C ILE A 411 -4.78 -9.22 -17.50
N ILE A 412 -3.47 -9.46 -17.55
CA ILE A 412 -2.92 -10.76 -17.96
C ILE A 412 -2.80 -11.69 -16.74
N VAL A 413 -2.11 -11.25 -15.70
CA VAL A 413 -1.71 -12.11 -14.58
C VAL A 413 -2.89 -12.43 -13.64
N ILE A 414 -3.74 -11.44 -13.33
CA ILE A 414 -4.82 -11.67 -12.35
C ILE A 414 -5.79 -12.78 -12.80
N PRO A 415 -6.34 -12.78 -14.03
CA PRO A 415 -7.22 -13.85 -14.47
C PRO A 415 -6.54 -15.23 -14.59
N MET A 416 -5.21 -15.26 -14.82
CA MET A 416 -4.45 -16.50 -14.93
C MET A 416 -4.20 -17.16 -13.57
N VAL A 417 -3.90 -16.35 -12.54
CA VAL A 417 -3.57 -16.85 -11.21
C VAL A 417 -4.82 -17.01 -10.34
N TRP A 418 -5.77 -16.08 -10.46
CA TRP A 418 -7.04 -16.08 -9.73
C TRP A 418 -8.21 -16.13 -10.73
N PRO A 419 -8.67 -17.35 -11.12
CA PRO A 419 -9.80 -17.47 -12.04
C PRO A 419 -11.03 -16.77 -11.46
N PHE A 420 -11.67 -15.90 -12.26
CA PHE A 420 -12.89 -15.20 -11.84
C PHE A 420 -14.09 -16.12 -11.69
N PHE A 421 -14.15 -17.14 -12.53
CA PHE A 421 -15.19 -18.16 -12.51
C PHE A 421 -14.51 -19.53 -12.36
N PRO A 422 -14.18 -19.92 -11.11
CA PRO A 422 -13.65 -21.26 -10.88
C PRO A 422 -14.73 -22.28 -11.23
N GLY A 423 -14.38 -23.21 -12.12
CA GLY A 423 -15.25 -24.28 -12.58
C GLY A 423 -15.57 -25.30 -11.47
#